data_16f3ed834fa5bcb08f8cb685370611e3
#
_entry.id   16f3ed834fa5bcb08f8cb685370611e3
#
_cell.length_a   1.000
_cell.length_b   1.000
_cell.length_c   1.000
_cell.angle_alpha   90.00
_cell.angle_beta   90.00
_cell.angle_gamma   90.00
#
_symmetry.space_group_name_H-M   'P 1'
#
loop_
_entity.id
_entity.type
_entity.pdbx_description
1 polymer ?
#
loop_
_entity_poly.entity_id
_entity_poly.type
_entity_poly.pdbx_seq_one_letter_code
_entity_poly.pdbx_strand_id
1 'polypeptide(L)'
;KNYEYCFDIGKINNKRKRITKSGFKTKAEAQEAGTVAYEEYIRTGIVVKECQMSYHDYLDFWYNNYCKINLKYTTQEAYKNIIEKYLKPSLGLYRLSAITSVTLHSFLNELCSKYSFSRSYFKNILKVMKGTFRDATDVYGFIRYNPTLTLKLPKMEENSDFEKHLYTQDEIDKILTRFKDDDVFTCAFITSCFTGMRPGELCALTWEDIDFESKVINVRHSVFDKKKNENGRWYIGTTKTKSGERQIHISPTLMKALVNFKNKQMELRLLYGKDYKYYHLEEVKNQYGKVLEYQIVEN
;
A
#
# COMPACT_ATOMS: atom_id res chain seq x y z
N LYS A 1 -30.68 -14.37 39.54
CA LYS A 1 -31.21 -15.14 38.38
C LYS A 1 -30.70 -14.48 37.13
N ASN A 2 -30.03 -15.23 36.23
CA ASN A 2 -29.67 -14.73 34.90
C ASN A 2 -30.73 -15.19 33.91
N TYR A 3 -31.17 -14.29 33.06
CA TYR A 3 -32.10 -14.57 31.97
C TYR A 3 -31.36 -14.87 30.69
N GLU A 4 -31.97 -15.65 29.81
CA GLU A 4 -31.44 -15.97 28.49
C GLU A 4 -32.52 -15.91 27.43
N TYR A 5 -32.11 -15.67 26.17
CA TYR A 5 -32.99 -15.93 25.05
C TYR A 5 -32.50 -17.13 24.24
N CYS A 6 -33.44 -17.79 23.59
CA CYS A 6 -33.16 -18.92 22.73
C CYS A 6 -34.15 -18.96 21.57
N PHE A 7 -33.65 -19.10 20.34
CA PHE A 7 -34.50 -19.35 19.16
C PHE A 7 -33.88 -20.40 18.23
N ASP A 8 -34.74 -21.04 17.43
CA ASP A 8 -34.39 -22.13 16.54
C ASP A 8 -33.92 -21.57 15.19
N ILE A 9 -32.81 -22.09 14.65
CA ILE A 9 -32.25 -21.71 13.35
C ILE A 9 -32.38 -22.80 12.28
N GLY A 10 -33.10 -23.88 12.59
CA GLY A 10 -33.35 -25.00 11.68
C GLY A 10 -32.54 -26.24 11.99
N LYS A 11 -32.51 -27.18 11.04
CA LYS A 11 -31.79 -28.45 11.17
C LYS A 11 -30.52 -28.46 10.34
N ILE A 12 -29.38 -28.80 10.95
CA ILE A 12 -28.12 -29.05 10.26
C ILE A 12 -27.74 -30.52 10.55
N ASN A 13 -27.52 -31.31 9.52
CA ASN A 13 -27.25 -32.75 9.60
C ASN A 13 -28.34 -33.48 10.43
N ASN A 14 -29.60 -33.17 10.17
CA ASN A 14 -30.79 -33.69 10.86
C ASN A 14 -30.88 -33.40 12.38
N LYS A 15 -30.00 -32.57 12.92
CA LYS A 15 -30.03 -32.12 14.34
C LYS A 15 -30.52 -30.65 14.39
N ARG A 16 -31.50 -30.41 15.29
CA ARG A 16 -31.97 -29.02 15.55
C ARG A 16 -30.81 -28.19 16.08
N LYS A 17 -30.60 -27.00 15.50
CA LYS A 17 -29.66 -26.01 16.02
C LYS A 17 -30.41 -24.81 16.55
N ARG A 18 -29.96 -24.32 17.69
CA ARG A 18 -30.51 -23.16 18.41
C ARG A 18 -29.43 -22.16 18.69
N ILE A 19 -29.79 -20.88 18.68
CA ILE A 19 -28.95 -19.80 19.17
C ILE A 19 -29.44 -19.43 20.56
N THR A 20 -28.56 -19.48 21.53
CA THR A 20 -28.82 -19.16 22.94
C THR A 20 -27.81 -18.11 23.39
N LYS A 21 -28.26 -17.07 24.11
CA LYS A 21 -27.40 -16.09 24.77
C LYS A 21 -27.94 -15.81 26.15
N SER A 22 -27.10 -15.99 27.15
CA SER A 22 -27.43 -15.82 28.60
C SER A 22 -26.67 -14.60 29.16
N GLY A 23 -26.96 -14.24 30.40
CA GLY A 23 -26.26 -13.17 31.11
C GLY A 23 -27.05 -11.87 31.27
N PHE A 24 -28.33 -11.86 30.88
CA PHE A 24 -29.20 -10.68 31.05
C PHE A 24 -29.67 -10.57 32.50
N LYS A 25 -29.75 -9.34 33.02
CA LYS A 25 -30.17 -9.05 34.38
C LYS A 25 -31.69 -9.11 34.55
N THR A 26 -32.45 -8.79 33.51
CA THR A 26 -33.91 -8.76 33.51
C THR A 26 -34.50 -9.56 32.34
N LYS A 27 -35.75 -10.02 32.51
CA LYS A 27 -36.50 -10.73 31.47
C LYS A 27 -36.75 -9.82 30.24
N ALA A 28 -37.04 -8.57 30.49
CA ALA A 28 -37.30 -7.58 29.43
C ALA A 28 -36.07 -7.38 28.55
N GLU A 29 -34.90 -7.22 29.17
CA GLU A 29 -33.63 -7.08 28.46
C GLU A 29 -33.29 -8.32 27.60
N ALA A 30 -33.51 -9.52 28.14
CA ALA A 30 -33.34 -10.77 27.39
C ALA A 30 -34.30 -10.89 26.20
N GLN A 31 -35.56 -10.45 26.38
CA GLN A 31 -36.56 -10.50 25.32
C GLN A 31 -36.29 -9.51 24.22
N GLU A 32 -35.92 -8.28 24.55
CA GLU A 32 -35.56 -7.24 23.57
C GLU A 32 -34.32 -7.68 22.75
N ALA A 33 -33.25 -8.14 23.42
CA ALA A 33 -32.07 -8.66 22.78
C ALA A 33 -32.36 -9.88 21.89
N GLY A 34 -33.30 -10.75 22.33
CA GLY A 34 -33.74 -11.92 21.57
C GLY A 34 -34.50 -11.53 20.29
N THR A 35 -35.41 -10.54 20.38
CA THR A 35 -36.17 -10.02 19.24
C THR A 35 -35.23 -9.44 18.19
N VAL A 36 -34.29 -8.57 18.60
CA VAL A 36 -33.30 -7.96 17.70
C VAL A 36 -32.44 -9.04 17.02
N ALA A 37 -31.97 -10.02 17.78
CA ALA A 37 -31.16 -11.11 17.24
C ALA A 37 -31.92 -12.00 16.25
N TYR A 38 -33.20 -12.24 16.52
CA TYR A 38 -34.08 -13.03 15.65
C TYR A 38 -34.42 -12.29 14.34
N GLU A 39 -34.73 -10.99 14.40
CA GLU A 39 -34.97 -10.15 13.22
C GLU A 39 -33.72 -10.07 12.34
N GLU A 40 -32.55 -9.94 12.95
CA GLU A 40 -31.26 -9.96 12.23
C GLU A 40 -31.02 -11.31 11.54
N TYR A 41 -31.31 -12.41 12.23
CA TYR A 41 -31.22 -13.76 11.66
C TYR A 41 -32.17 -13.96 10.47
N ILE A 42 -33.42 -13.50 10.56
CA ILE A 42 -34.37 -13.59 9.44
C ILE A 42 -33.88 -12.79 8.23
N ARG A 43 -33.29 -11.62 8.47
CA ARG A 43 -32.82 -10.73 7.40
C ARG A 43 -31.52 -11.20 6.75
N THR A 44 -30.57 -11.74 7.51
CA THR A 44 -29.20 -12.03 7.06
C THR A 44 -28.86 -13.52 7.01
N GLY A 45 -29.65 -14.37 7.63
CA GLY A 45 -29.36 -15.80 7.83
C GLY A 45 -28.24 -16.07 8.88
N ILE A 46 -27.70 -15.04 9.50
CA ILE A 46 -26.59 -15.13 10.45
C ILE A 46 -26.89 -14.27 11.68
N VAL A 47 -26.60 -14.79 12.88
CA VAL A 47 -26.53 -13.95 14.07
C VAL A 47 -25.10 -13.51 14.26
N VAL A 48 -24.86 -12.23 14.09
CA VAL A 48 -23.54 -11.63 14.29
C VAL A 48 -23.20 -11.66 15.78
N LYS A 49 -22.33 -12.57 16.18
CA LYS A 49 -21.68 -12.48 17.48
C LYS A 49 -20.66 -11.35 17.41
N GLU A 50 -20.91 -10.25 18.10
CA GLU A 50 -19.92 -9.18 18.22
C GLU A 50 -18.60 -9.76 18.74
N CYS A 51 -17.56 -9.51 17.98
CA CYS A 51 -16.25 -10.00 18.30
C CYS A 51 -15.72 -9.31 19.57
N GLN A 52 -15.26 -10.10 20.56
CA GLN A 52 -14.64 -9.60 21.80
C GLN A 52 -13.18 -9.15 21.57
N MET A 53 -12.69 -9.28 20.35
CA MET A 53 -11.31 -8.98 19.97
C MET A 53 -10.97 -7.50 20.22
N SER A 54 -9.74 -7.24 20.67
CA SER A 54 -9.19 -5.89 20.73
C SER A 54 -9.00 -5.33 19.33
N TYR A 55 -9.03 -3.99 19.19
CA TYR A 55 -8.70 -3.40 17.89
C TYR A 55 -7.25 -3.67 17.48
N HIS A 56 -6.35 -3.82 18.47
CA HIS A 56 -4.96 -4.22 18.23
C HIS A 56 -4.89 -5.58 17.50
N ASP A 57 -5.52 -6.61 18.06
CA ASP A 57 -5.48 -7.96 17.49
C ASP A 57 -6.22 -8.04 16.15
N TYR A 58 -7.31 -7.25 16.02
CA TYR A 58 -8.01 -7.11 14.75
C TYR A 58 -7.13 -6.46 13.66
N LEU A 59 -6.35 -5.45 13.99
CA LEU A 59 -5.43 -4.82 13.04
C LEU A 59 -4.37 -5.81 12.54
N ASP A 60 -3.83 -6.68 13.42
CA ASP A 60 -2.90 -7.73 13.03
C ASP A 60 -3.59 -8.78 12.14
N PHE A 61 -4.79 -9.20 12.52
CA PHE A 61 -5.62 -10.09 11.70
C PHE A 61 -5.87 -9.51 10.31
N TRP A 62 -6.34 -8.26 10.24
CA TRP A 62 -6.64 -7.58 8.97
C TRP A 62 -5.39 -7.39 8.10
N TYR A 63 -4.26 -7.01 8.70
CA TYR A 63 -3.00 -6.87 7.99
C TYR A 63 -2.55 -8.19 7.36
N ASN A 64 -2.61 -9.28 8.11
CA ASN A 64 -2.18 -10.60 7.63
C ASN A 64 -3.12 -11.19 6.58
N ASN A 65 -4.43 -11.06 6.75
CA ASN A 65 -5.43 -11.71 5.89
C ASN A 65 -5.87 -10.86 4.69
N TYR A 66 -5.70 -9.54 4.77
CA TYR A 66 -6.07 -8.64 3.67
C TYR A 66 -4.86 -7.96 3.03
N CYS A 67 -4.05 -7.24 3.82
CA CYS A 67 -2.99 -6.40 3.25
C CYS A 67 -1.91 -7.23 2.56
N LYS A 68 -1.40 -8.28 3.21
CA LYS A 68 -0.35 -9.14 2.66
C LYS A 68 -0.77 -9.86 1.39
N ILE A 69 -2.05 -10.20 1.26
CA ILE A 69 -2.57 -10.97 0.13
C ILE A 69 -2.91 -10.05 -1.05
N ASN A 70 -3.53 -8.89 -0.77
CA ASN A 70 -4.17 -8.08 -1.80
C ASN A 70 -3.40 -6.83 -2.20
N LEU A 71 -2.42 -6.38 -1.39
CA LEU A 71 -1.74 -5.11 -1.62
C LEU A 71 -0.30 -5.33 -2.09
N LYS A 72 0.21 -4.39 -2.89
CA LYS A 72 1.64 -4.34 -3.25
C LYS A 72 2.49 -4.02 -2.01
N TYR A 73 3.71 -4.54 -1.97
CA TYR A 73 4.66 -4.39 -0.87
C TYR A 73 4.77 -2.96 -0.32
N THR A 74 4.94 -1.97 -1.19
CA THR A 74 5.05 -0.57 -0.76
C THR A 74 3.79 -0.05 -0.04
N THR A 75 2.61 -0.53 -0.44
CA THR A 75 1.34 -0.20 0.22
C THR A 75 1.21 -0.93 1.55
N GLN A 76 1.64 -2.20 1.61
CA GLN A 76 1.67 -2.97 2.85
C GLN A 76 2.52 -2.26 3.91
N GLU A 77 3.74 -1.82 3.54
CA GLU A 77 4.62 -1.11 4.45
C GLU A 77 4.07 0.25 4.90
N ALA A 78 3.44 1.00 3.98
CA ALA A 78 2.78 2.25 4.33
C ALA A 78 1.62 2.04 5.33
N TYR A 79 0.81 1.00 5.11
CA TYR A 79 -0.29 0.65 6.01
C TYR A 79 0.22 0.13 7.35
N LYS A 80 1.25 -0.72 7.35
CA LYS A 80 1.91 -1.20 8.57
C LYS A 80 2.42 -0.04 9.42
N ASN A 81 3.09 0.93 8.79
CA ASN A 81 3.56 2.11 9.50
C ASN A 81 2.42 2.91 10.16
N ILE A 82 1.29 3.07 9.47
CA ILE A 82 0.12 3.76 10.03
C ILE A 82 -0.46 2.97 11.19
N ILE A 83 -0.62 1.66 11.02
CA ILE A 83 -1.16 0.76 12.06
C ILE A 83 -0.28 0.81 13.31
N GLU A 84 1.03 0.57 13.17
CA GLU A 84 1.94 0.45 14.31
C GLU A 84 2.19 1.79 15.02
N LYS A 85 2.31 2.89 14.25
CA LYS A 85 2.66 4.20 14.84
C LYS A 85 1.47 4.96 15.41
N TYR A 86 0.28 4.78 14.85
CA TYR A 86 -0.85 5.64 15.19
C TYR A 86 -2.07 4.87 15.69
N LEU A 87 -2.52 3.82 14.97
CA LEU A 87 -3.76 3.15 15.33
C LEU A 87 -3.63 2.28 16.57
N LYS A 88 -2.62 1.41 16.63
CA LYS A 88 -2.42 0.51 17.78
C LYS A 88 -2.14 1.26 19.08
N PRO A 89 -1.23 2.26 19.15
CA PRO A 89 -0.94 2.95 20.39
C PRO A 89 -2.14 3.71 20.96
N SER A 90 -2.99 4.27 20.10
CA SER A 90 -4.10 5.13 20.54
C SER A 90 -5.42 4.38 20.69
N LEU A 91 -5.70 3.44 19.80
CA LEU A 91 -7.00 2.75 19.73
C LEU A 91 -6.91 1.25 20.02
N GLY A 92 -5.73 0.68 20.09
CA GLY A 92 -5.53 -0.77 20.17
C GLY A 92 -6.14 -1.43 21.41
N LEU A 93 -6.17 -0.73 22.54
CA LEU A 93 -6.73 -1.25 23.80
C LEU A 93 -8.26 -1.31 23.80
N TYR A 94 -8.93 -0.61 22.91
CA TYR A 94 -10.40 -0.69 22.81
C TYR A 94 -10.81 -2.03 22.21
N ARG A 95 -11.95 -2.55 22.67
CA ARG A 95 -12.63 -3.63 21.95
C ARG A 95 -13.13 -3.08 20.62
N LEU A 96 -12.99 -3.86 19.55
CA LEU A 96 -13.40 -3.45 18.22
C LEU A 96 -14.85 -2.94 18.16
N SER A 97 -15.76 -3.63 18.86
CA SER A 97 -17.19 -3.28 18.94
C SER A 97 -17.49 -2.03 19.80
N ALA A 98 -16.55 -1.61 20.65
CA ALA A 98 -16.72 -0.44 21.54
C ALA A 98 -16.26 0.88 20.89
N ILE A 99 -15.58 0.82 19.75
CA ILE A 99 -15.09 2.03 19.06
C ILE A 99 -16.27 2.71 18.35
N THR A 100 -16.54 3.95 18.76
CA THR A 100 -17.61 4.77 18.20
C THR A 100 -17.07 5.83 17.23
N SER A 101 -17.97 6.44 16.45
CA SER A 101 -17.60 7.58 15.59
C SER A 101 -17.01 8.74 16.40
N VAL A 102 -17.49 8.98 17.63
CA VAL A 102 -16.97 10.02 18.53
C VAL A 102 -15.51 9.72 18.90
N THR A 103 -15.22 8.47 19.29
CA THR A 103 -13.85 8.04 19.61
C THR A 103 -12.90 8.27 18.44
N LEU A 104 -13.35 7.94 17.22
CA LEU A 104 -12.53 8.12 16.01
C LEU A 104 -12.34 9.59 15.63
N HIS A 105 -13.36 10.44 15.81
CA HIS A 105 -13.22 11.88 15.61
C HIS A 105 -12.24 12.51 16.62
N SER A 106 -12.34 12.14 17.91
CA SER A 106 -11.40 12.62 18.94
C SER A 106 -9.97 12.22 18.61
N PHE A 107 -9.74 10.97 18.19
CA PHE A 107 -8.45 10.50 17.74
C PHE A 107 -7.88 11.29 16.55
N LEU A 108 -8.70 11.57 15.52
CA LEU A 108 -8.26 12.36 14.37
C LEU A 108 -7.89 13.80 14.76
N ASN A 109 -8.68 14.40 15.65
CA ASN A 109 -8.40 15.75 16.15
C ASN A 109 -7.11 15.79 16.99
N GLU A 110 -6.88 14.79 17.83
CA GLU A 110 -5.63 14.65 18.59
C GLU A 110 -4.43 14.50 17.68
N LEU A 111 -4.52 13.64 16.64
CA LEU A 111 -3.45 13.51 15.66
C LEU A 111 -3.17 14.83 14.92
N CYS A 112 -4.22 15.57 14.58
CA CYS A 112 -4.10 16.85 13.89
C CYS A 112 -3.40 17.90 14.76
N SER A 113 -3.67 17.92 16.08
CA SER A 113 -3.03 18.84 17.00
C SER A 113 -1.59 18.46 17.35
N LYS A 114 -1.30 17.15 17.39
CA LYS A 114 0.02 16.62 17.79
C LYS A 114 1.04 16.62 16.65
N TYR A 115 0.61 16.47 15.43
CA TYR A 115 1.50 16.28 14.28
C TYR A 115 1.14 17.22 13.13
N SER A 116 2.15 17.88 12.57
CA SER A 116 2.03 18.71 11.36
C SER A 116 2.08 17.87 10.10
N PHE A 117 1.11 16.96 9.92
CA PHE A 117 1.04 16.13 8.73
C PHE A 117 0.55 16.90 7.51
N SER A 118 1.05 16.53 6.32
CA SER A 118 0.42 16.97 5.09
C SER A 118 -1.00 16.41 4.98
N ARG A 119 -1.90 17.15 4.34
CA ARG A 119 -3.28 16.72 4.07
C ARG A 119 -3.34 15.36 3.37
N SER A 120 -2.38 15.09 2.46
CA SER A 120 -2.27 13.81 1.75
C SER A 120 -1.96 12.64 2.69
N TYR A 121 -1.04 12.84 3.64
CA TYR A 121 -0.71 11.80 4.62
C TYR A 121 -1.88 11.52 5.56
N PHE A 122 -2.58 12.57 5.99
CA PHE A 122 -3.78 12.42 6.82
C PHE A 122 -4.90 11.65 6.09
N LYS A 123 -5.07 11.90 4.77
CA LYS A 123 -5.99 11.10 3.93
C LYS A 123 -5.62 9.62 3.92
N ASN A 124 -4.32 9.29 3.95
CA ASN A 124 -3.87 7.90 4.01
C ASN A 124 -4.23 7.25 5.36
N ILE A 125 -4.04 7.94 6.48
CA ILE A 125 -4.48 7.44 7.80
C ILE A 125 -5.98 7.16 7.80
N LEU A 126 -6.78 8.12 7.34
CA LEU A 126 -8.23 7.97 7.24
C LEU A 126 -8.63 6.81 6.30
N LYS A 127 -7.91 6.61 5.20
CA LYS A 127 -8.14 5.51 4.26
C LYS A 127 -7.92 4.15 4.93
N VAL A 128 -6.84 3.99 5.71
CA VAL A 128 -6.57 2.76 6.45
C VAL A 128 -7.66 2.51 7.48
N MET A 129 -8.02 3.52 8.28
CA MET A 129 -9.11 3.40 9.26
C MET A 129 -10.44 2.99 8.61
N LYS A 130 -10.85 3.68 7.54
CA LYS A 130 -12.07 3.34 6.80
C LYS A 130 -12.03 1.92 6.24
N GLY A 131 -10.88 1.49 5.73
CA GLY A 131 -10.68 0.13 5.23
C GLY A 131 -10.86 -0.93 6.31
N THR A 132 -10.21 -0.75 7.47
CA THR A 132 -10.31 -1.72 8.59
C THR A 132 -11.75 -1.86 9.08
N PHE A 133 -12.46 -0.76 9.33
CA PHE A 133 -13.85 -0.82 9.84
C PHE A 133 -14.86 -1.28 8.79
N ARG A 134 -14.68 -0.91 7.52
CA ARG A 134 -15.50 -1.46 6.43
C ARG A 134 -15.38 -2.99 6.38
N ASP A 135 -14.16 -3.51 6.38
CA ASP A 135 -13.95 -4.94 6.28
C ASP A 135 -14.41 -5.67 7.55
N ALA A 136 -14.29 -5.03 8.74
CA ALA A 136 -14.84 -5.55 9.98
C ALA A 136 -16.36 -5.71 9.94
N THR A 137 -17.06 -4.80 9.24
CA THR A 137 -18.52 -4.84 9.11
C THR A 137 -18.95 -5.72 7.94
N ASP A 138 -18.43 -5.43 6.74
CA ASP A 138 -19.01 -5.93 5.49
C ASP A 138 -18.44 -7.30 5.09
N VAL A 139 -17.17 -7.57 5.43
CA VAL A 139 -16.49 -8.81 5.04
C VAL A 139 -16.49 -9.83 6.16
N TYR A 140 -16.12 -9.40 7.39
CA TYR A 140 -15.93 -10.34 8.51
C TYR A 140 -17.14 -10.41 9.46
N GLY A 141 -18.04 -9.45 9.43
CA GLY A 141 -19.20 -9.41 10.34
C GLY A 141 -18.83 -9.33 11.82
N PHE A 142 -17.68 -8.77 12.16
CA PHE A 142 -17.21 -8.67 13.56
C PHE A 142 -17.90 -7.56 14.34
N ILE A 143 -18.42 -6.55 13.64
CA ILE A 143 -19.20 -5.45 14.20
C ILE A 143 -20.45 -5.22 13.37
N ARG A 144 -21.50 -4.70 14.00
CA ARG A 144 -22.81 -4.45 13.34
C ARG A 144 -22.82 -3.19 12.50
N TYR A 145 -22.13 -2.16 12.97
CA TYR A 145 -22.16 -0.82 12.38
C TYR A 145 -20.74 -0.33 12.13
N ASN A 146 -20.56 0.28 10.98
CA ASN A 146 -19.29 0.90 10.63
C ASN A 146 -19.21 2.33 11.22
N PRO A 147 -18.36 2.57 12.23
CA PRO A 147 -18.25 3.87 12.89
C PRO A 147 -17.55 4.92 12.02
N THR A 148 -17.03 4.56 10.85
CA THR A 148 -16.29 5.49 9.99
C THR A 148 -17.14 6.17 8.92
N LEU A 149 -18.43 5.86 8.80
CA LEU A 149 -19.28 6.38 7.72
C LEU A 149 -19.35 7.91 7.71
N THR A 150 -19.44 8.53 8.88
CA THR A 150 -19.52 9.98 9.05
C THR A 150 -18.17 10.67 9.18
N LEU A 151 -17.07 9.90 9.24
CA LEU A 151 -15.73 10.45 9.43
C LEU A 151 -15.30 11.33 8.26
N LYS A 152 -14.95 12.56 8.59
CA LYS A 152 -14.39 13.55 7.68
C LYS A 152 -13.00 13.97 8.19
N LEU A 153 -12.16 14.44 7.27
CA LEU A 153 -10.91 15.07 7.65
C LEU A 153 -11.19 16.35 8.46
N PRO A 154 -10.44 16.58 9.54
CA PRO A 154 -10.44 17.89 10.18
C PRO A 154 -10.08 18.99 9.16
N LYS A 155 -10.56 20.20 9.41
CA LYS A 155 -10.12 21.37 8.65
C LYS A 155 -8.63 21.58 8.98
N MET A 156 -7.79 21.44 7.97
CA MET A 156 -6.35 21.71 8.06
C MET A 156 -6.09 22.96 7.23
N GLU A 157 -5.22 23.82 7.74
CA GLU A 157 -4.67 24.90 6.93
C GLU A 157 -3.94 24.27 5.76
N GLU A 158 -4.35 24.60 4.56
CA GLU A 158 -3.62 24.19 3.37
C GLU A 158 -2.38 25.06 3.33
N ASN A 159 -1.21 24.46 3.54
CA ASN A 159 0.03 25.07 3.09
C ASN A 159 -0.03 25.09 1.55
N SER A 160 -0.69 26.11 1.03
CA SER A 160 -1.05 26.24 -0.39
C SER A 160 0.14 26.52 -1.30
N ASP A 161 1.27 26.88 -0.73
CA ASP A 161 2.34 27.51 -1.50
C ASP A 161 3.57 26.62 -1.68
N PHE A 162 3.34 25.33 -2.03
CA PHE A 162 4.41 24.60 -2.68
C PHE A 162 4.42 24.98 -4.17
N GLU A 163 5.02 26.11 -4.48
CA GLU A 163 5.35 26.45 -5.86
C GLU A 163 6.25 25.35 -6.41
N LYS A 164 5.78 24.68 -7.44
CA LYS A 164 6.58 23.68 -8.14
C LYS A 164 7.72 24.42 -8.84
N HIS A 165 8.93 24.26 -8.31
CA HIS A 165 10.11 24.76 -8.98
C HIS A 165 10.32 23.98 -10.28
N LEU A 166 10.31 24.70 -11.41
CA LEU A 166 10.67 24.17 -12.71
C LEU A 166 12.09 24.62 -13.02
N TYR A 167 12.97 23.67 -13.28
CA TYR A 167 14.34 24.00 -13.64
C TYR A 167 14.40 24.80 -14.95
N THR A 168 15.14 25.90 -14.91
CA THR A 168 15.49 26.67 -16.10
C THR A 168 16.61 25.96 -16.87
N GLN A 169 16.82 26.36 -18.14
CA GLN A 169 17.92 25.79 -18.95
C GLN A 169 19.29 26.05 -18.28
N ASP A 170 19.51 27.26 -17.74
CA ASP A 170 20.75 27.61 -17.05
C ASP A 170 21.01 26.75 -15.81
N GLU A 171 19.97 26.37 -15.06
CA GLU A 171 20.08 25.47 -13.91
C GLU A 171 20.42 24.05 -14.35
N ILE A 172 19.80 23.58 -15.44
CA ILE A 172 20.11 22.27 -16.05
C ILE A 172 21.57 22.23 -16.49
N ASP A 173 22.05 23.27 -17.17
CA ASP A 173 23.43 23.36 -17.65
C ASP A 173 24.45 23.41 -16.50
N LYS A 174 24.11 24.12 -15.42
CA LYS A 174 24.91 24.10 -14.17
C LYS A 174 25.00 22.72 -13.55
N ILE A 175 23.88 21.99 -13.48
CA ILE A 175 23.84 20.61 -12.96
C ILE A 175 24.74 19.71 -13.82
N LEU A 176 24.57 19.75 -15.14
CA LEU A 176 25.37 18.94 -16.06
C LEU A 176 26.86 19.27 -15.99
N THR A 177 27.22 20.55 -15.85
CA THR A 177 28.60 20.99 -15.67
C THR A 177 29.19 20.50 -14.35
N ARG A 178 28.40 20.53 -13.27
CA ARG A 178 28.81 20.09 -11.93
C ARG A 178 29.14 18.60 -11.89
N PHE A 179 28.36 17.77 -12.61
CA PHE A 179 28.45 16.32 -12.61
C PHE A 179 29.02 15.74 -13.92
N LYS A 180 29.75 16.55 -14.71
CA LYS A 180 30.29 16.15 -16.02
C LYS A 180 31.18 14.90 -15.99
N ASP A 181 31.85 14.64 -14.84
CA ASP A 181 32.77 13.52 -14.65
C ASP A 181 32.07 12.27 -14.08
N ASP A 182 30.74 12.37 -13.79
CA ASP A 182 29.90 11.24 -13.40
C ASP A 182 28.98 10.83 -14.57
N ASP A 183 29.47 9.87 -15.35
CA ASP A 183 28.78 9.38 -16.55
C ASP A 183 27.42 8.77 -16.22
N VAL A 184 27.30 8.10 -15.06
CA VAL A 184 26.04 7.45 -14.60
C VAL A 184 24.99 8.51 -14.28
N PHE A 185 25.37 9.49 -13.44
CA PHE A 185 24.48 10.59 -13.08
C PHE A 185 24.04 11.38 -14.30
N THR A 186 25.00 11.76 -15.16
CA THR A 186 24.76 12.56 -16.37
C THR A 186 23.78 11.86 -17.31
N CYS A 187 23.99 10.57 -17.59
CA CYS A 187 23.08 9.79 -18.42
C CYS A 187 21.68 9.69 -17.80
N ALA A 188 21.59 9.38 -16.50
CA ALA A 188 20.33 9.28 -15.78
C ALA A 188 19.57 10.62 -15.75
N PHE A 189 20.29 11.73 -15.49
CA PHE A 189 19.69 13.06 -15.44
C PHE A 189 19.13 13.48 -16.81
N ILE A 190 19.90 13.32 -17.88
CA ILE A 190 19.45 13.60 -19.25
C ILE A 190 18.24 12.73 -19.60
N THR A 191 18.29 11.42 -19.28
CA THR A 191 17.17 10.50 -19.51
C THR A 191 15.91 10.98 -18.77
N SER A 192 16.05 11.39 -17.51
CA SER A 192 14.94 11.92 -16.72
C SER A 192 14.33 13.18 -17.37
N CYS A 193 15.16 14.14 -17.78
CA CYS A 193 14.70 15.38 -18.40
C CYS A 193 13.93 15.15 -19.70
N PHE A 194 14.38 14.22 -20.54
CA PHE A 194 13.77 13.97 -21.85
C PHE A 194 12.59 13.00 -21.83
N THR A 195 12.44 12.17 -20.76
CA THR A 195 11.42 11.12 -20.71
C THR A 195 10.33 11.38 -19.68
N GLY A 196 10.60 12.19 -18.66
CA GLY A 196 9.70 12.35 -17.51
C GLY A 196 9.46 11.04 -16.74
N MET A 197 10.36 10.08 -16.81
CA MET A 197 10.27 8.83 -16.06
C MET A 197 10.31 9.10 -14.56
N ARG A 198 9.59 8.27 -13.79
CA ARG A 198 9.70 8.32 -12.32
C ARG A 198 11.08 7.84 -11.87
N PRO A 199 11.64 8.36 -10.76
CA PRO A 199 12.97 7.95 -10.29
C PRO A 199 13.14 6.41 -10.18
N GLY A 200 12.11 5.71 -9.66
CA GLY A 200 12.17 4.25 -9.56
C GLY A 200 12.13 3.53 -10.91
N GLU A 201 11.46 4.07 -11.93
CA GLU A 201 11.45 3.54 -13.29
C GLU A 201 12.83 3.77 -13.96
N LEU A 202 13.39 4.97 -13.76
CA LEU A 202 14.73 5.31 -14.29
C LEU A 202 15.83 4.42 -13.70
N CYS A 203 15.82 4.22 -12.37
CA CYS A 203 16.81 3.36 -11.70
C CYS A 203 16.66 1.86 -12.03
N ALA A 204 15.51 1.46 -12.57
CA ALA A 204 15.25 0.08 -12.98
C ALA A 204 15.54 -0.16 -14.48
N LEU A 205 15.88 0.88 -15.24
CA LEU A 205 16.06 0.80 -16.69
C LEU A 205 17.30 -0.04 -17.04
N THR A 206 17.12 -0.98 -17.94
CA THR A 206 18.19 -1.84 -18.48
C THR A 206 18.40 -1.59 -19.97
N TRP A 207 19.52 -2.08 -20.52
CA TRP A 207 19.78 -2.00 -21.97
C TRP A 207 18.78 -2.80 -22.79
N GLU A 208 18.17 -3.83 -22.23
CA GLU A 208 17.11 -4.64 -22.87
C GLU A 208 15.79 -3.88 -23.05
N ASP A 209 15.61 -2.79 -22.28
CA ASP A 209 14.45 -1.92 -22.40
C ASP A 209 14.58 -0.88 -23.51
N ILE A 210 15.79 -0.71 -24.08
CA ILE A 210 16.12 0.31 -25.04
C ILE A 210 16.26 -0.29 -26.43
N ASP A 211 15.27 -0.05 -27.28
CA ASP A 211 15.36 -0.38 -28.70
C ASP A 211 15.97 0.81 -29.46
N PHE A 212 17.22 0.65 -29.84
CA PHE A 212 17.98 1.66 -30.57
C PHE A 212 17.56 1.78 -32.04
N GLU A 213 17.01 0.74 -32.66
CA GLU A 213 16.55 0.75 -34.04
C GLU A 213 15.21 1.48 -34.15
N SER A 214 14.24 1.08 -33.34
CA SER A 214 12.93 1.72 -33.27
C SER A 214 12.94 3.04 -32.49
N LYS A 215 14.06 3.37 -31.84
CA LYS A 215 14.24 4.58 -31.00
C LYS A 215 13.20 4.68 -29.89
N VAL A 216 13.03 3.62 -29.13
CA VAL A 216 12.00 3.51 -28.09
C VAL A 216 12.59 2.98 -26.79
N ILE A 217 12.15 3.55 -25.67
CA ILE A 217 12.35 3.01 -24.32
C ILE A 217 11.06 2.34 -23.85
N ASN A 218 11.14 1.07 -23.45
CA ASN A 218 10.03 0.31 -22.87
C ASN A 218 10.07 0.41 -21.34
N VAL A 219 9.16 1.16 -20.75
CA VAL A 219 9.06 1.25 -19.27
C VAL A 219 8.22 0.09 -18.77
N ARG A 220 8.86 -0.91 -18.11
CA ARG A 220 8.21 -2.16 -17.69
C ARG A 220 8.30 -2.40 -16.19
N HIS A 221 9.30 -1.86 -15.51
CA HIS A 221 9.58 -2.15 -14.11
C HIS A 221 10.03 -0.90 -13.35
N SER A 222 10.10 -1.01 -12.03
CA SER A 222 10.49 0.07 -11.14
C SER A 222 11.17 -0.47 -9.90
N VAL A 223 12.22 0.23 -9.44
CA VAL A 223 12.92 -0.07 -8.19
C VAL A 223 12.16 0.46 -7.00
N PHE A 224 12.14 -0.32 -5.93
CA PHE A 224 11.61 0.05 -4.62
C PHE A 224 12.62 -0.30 -3.53
N ASP A 225 12.68 0.49 -2.46
CA ASP A 225 13.48 0.18 -1.28
C ASP A 225 12.81 -0.91 -0.45
N LYS A 226 13.55 -2.00 -0.14
CA LYS A 226 13.07 -3.11 0.67
C LYS A 226 13.75 -3.08 2.04
N LYS A 227 12.97 -3.16 3.12
CA LYS A 227 13.53 -3.12 4.47
C LYS A 227 14.50 -4.27 4.74
N LYS A 228 15.49 -3.99 5.60
CA LYS A 228 16.74 -4.71 5.90
C LYS A 228 16.71 -6.24 6.10
N ASN A 229 15.57 -6.90 6.25
CA ASN A 229 15.51 -8.31 6.68
C ASN A 229 15.28 -9.31 5.55
N GLU A 230 15.29 -8.87 4.30
CA GLU A 230 15.06 -9.72 3.15
C GLU A 230 16.20 -9.51 2.15
N ASN A 231 16.68 -10.56 1.54
CA ASN A 231 17.82 -10.67 0.63
C ASN A 231 18.05 -9.44 -0.29
N GLY A 232 18.65 -8.40 0.25
CA GLY A 232 18.96 -7.17 -0.47
C GLY A 232 18.10 -5.97 -0.10
N ARG A 233 18.61 -4.77 -0.34
CA ARG A 233 17.98 -3.49 -0.05
C ARG A 233 17.01 -3.07 -1.15
N TRP A 234 17.24 -3.54 -2.37
CA TRP A 234 16.50 -3.11 -3.55
C TRP A 234 15.57 -4.21 -4.03
N TYR A 235 14.36 -3.81 -4.38
CA TYR A 235 13.34 -4.66 -4.95
C TYR A 235 12.92 -4.08 -6.30
N ILE A 236 12.95 -4.91 -7.34
CA ILE A 236 12.48 -4.52 -8.66
C ILE A 236 11.14 -5.20 -8.91
N GLY A 237 10.10 -4.40 -9.02
CA GLY A 237 8.75 -4.86 -9.26
C GLY A 237 8.17 -4.32 -10.56
N THR A 238 6.97 -4.80 -10.89
CA THR A 238 6.19 -4.27 -12.01
C THR A 238 5.82 -2.81 -11.76
N THR A 239 5.53 -2.05 -12.81
CA THR A 239 5.03 -0.68 -12.71
C THR A 239 3.79 -0.59 -11.82
N LYS A 240 3.51 0.60 -11.26
CA LYS A 240 2.41 0.80 -10.30
C LYS A 240 1.02 0.47 -10.89
N THR A 241 0.83 0.72 -12.18
CA THR A 241 -0.43 0.51 -12.90
C THR A 241 -0.14 -0.02 -14.30
N LYS A 242 -1.13 -0.62 -14.96
CA LYS A 242 -1.01 -1.01 -16.38
C LYS A 242 -0.61 0.16 -17.29
N SER A 243 -1.16 1.35 -17.04
CA SER A 243 -0.77 2.58 -17.75
C SER A 243 0.64 3.08 -17.41
N GLY A 244 1.30 2.47 -16.43
CA GLY A 244 2.72 2.68 -16.15
C GLY A 244 3.62 1.97 -17.15
N GLU A 245 3.15 0.87 -17.74
CA GLU A 245 3.81 0.22 -18.86
C GLU A 245 3.55 1.05 -20.12
N ARG A 246 4.61 1.64 -20.65
CA ARG A 246 4.52 2.56 -21.78
C ARG A 246 5.81 2.58 -22.58
N GLN A 247 5.69 3.00 -23.81
CA GLN A 247 6.81 3.28 -24.70
C GLN A 247 7.07 4.79 -24.73
N ILE A 248 8.33 5.17 -24.74
CA ILE A 248 8.77 6.56 -24.83
C ILE A 248 9.72 6.68 -26.02
N HIS A 249 9.43 7.56 -26.95
CA HIS A 249 10.31 7.84 -28.07
C HIS A 249 11.59 8.55 -27.64
N ILE A 250 12.71 8.12 -28.20
CA ILE A 250 14.04 8.65 -27.89
C ILE A 250 14.33 9.82 -28.85
N SER A 251 14.53 11.01 -28.28
CA SER A 251 14.99 12.17 -29.04
C SER A 251 16.45 12.00 -29.51
N PRO A 252 16.90 12.73 -30.56
CA PRO A 252 18.29 12.66 -31.02
C PRO A 252 19.32 12.97 -29.92
N THR A 253 19.03 13.95 -29.07
CA THR A 253 19.88 14.32 -27.91
C THR A 253 19.99 13.19 -26.90
N LEU A 254 18.86 12.59 -26.51
CA LEU A 254 18.84 11.45 -25.60
C LEU A 254 19.53 10.24 -26.22
N MET A 255 19.32 9.97 -27.51
CA MET A 255 19.99 8.90 -28.23
C MET A 255 21.53 9.02 -28.13
N LYS A 256 22.05 10.23 -28.38
CA LYS A 256 23.48 10.49 -28.27
C LYS A 256 24.01 10.22 -26.84
N ALA A 257 23.29 10.65 -25.83
CA ALA A 257 23.66 10.42 -24.42
C ALA A 257 23.68 8.92 -24.07
N LEU A 258 22.65 8.17 -24.47
CA LEU A 258 22.56 6.72 -24.23
C LEU A 258 23.66 5.95 -24.97
N VAL A 259 23.94 6.27 -26.23
CA VAL A 259 25.02 5.64 -27.01
C VAL A 259 26.39 5.92 -26.37
N ASN A 260 26.64 7.16 -25.98
CA ASN A 260 27.92 7.53 -25.33
C ASN A 260 28.09 6.75 -24.01
N PHE A 261 27.05 6.67 -23.20
CA PHE A 261 27.11 5.92 -21.93
C PHE A 261 27.31 4.42 -22.16
N LYS A 262 26.64 3.84 -23.15
CA LYS A 262 26.80 2.43 -23.51
C LYS A 262 28.26 2.13 -23.96
N ASN A 263 28.81 3.00 -24.79
CA ASN A 263 30.22 2.87 -25.23
C ASN A 263 31.19 2.95 -24.04
N LYS A 264 30.92 3.88 -23.10
CA LYS A 264 31.74 4.01 -21.89
C LYS A 264 31.69 2.75 -21.02
N GLN A 265 30.52 2.15 -20.86
CA GLN A 265 30.39 0.87 -20.15
C GLN A 265 31.11 -0.26 -20.88
N MET A 266 31.11 -0.28 -22.23
CA MET A 266 31.87 -1.27 -23.01
C MET A 266 33.38 -1.08 -22.86
N GLU A 267 33.88 0.15 -22.83
CA GLU A 267 35.29 0.45 -22.53
C GLU A 267 35.68 -0.07 -21.14
N LEU A 268 34.86 0.22 -20.11
CA LEU A 268 35.10 -0.27 -18.76
C LEU A 268 35.11 -1.83 -18.69
N ARG A 269 34.19 -2.45 -19.42
CA ARG A 269 34.13 -3.92 -19.52
C ARG A 269 35.42 -4.50 -20.14
N LEU A 270 35.95 -3.85 -21.17
CA LEU A 270 37.21 -4.27 -21.78
C LEU A 270 38.39 -4.02 -20.85
N LEU A 271 38.39 -2.90 -20.11
CA LEU A 271 39.48 -2.53 -19.20
C LEU A 271 39.57 -3.50 -18.01
N TYR A 272 38.43 -3.83 -17.37
CA TYR A 272 38.39 -4.69 -16.19
C TYR A 272 38.26 -6.18 -16.52
N GLY A 273 37.93 -6.53 -17.75
CA GLY A 273 37.86 -7.93 -18.21
C GLY A 273 37.02 -8.81 -17.30
N LYS A 274 37.64 -9.84 -16.69
CA LYS A 274 36.93 -10.79 -15.80
C LYS A 274 36.46 -10.18 -14.48
N ASP A 275 37.01 -9.06 -14.07
CA ASP A 275 36.61 -8.39 -12.82
C ASP A 275 35.43 -7.46 -13.04
N TYR A 276 34.98 -7.22 -14.28
CA TYR A 276 33.80 -6.46 -14.58
C TYR A 276 32.53 -7.29 -14.38
N LYS A 277 31.77 -6.94 -13.35
CA LYS A 277 30.50 -7.60 -13.07
C LYS A 277 29.37 -6.88 -13.78
N TYR A 278 28.53 -7.65 -14.46
CA TYR A 278 27.32 -7.13 -15.05
C TYR A 278 26.11 -8.01 -14.69
N TYR A 279 24.96 -7.42 -14.71
CA TYR A 279 23.74 -8.00 -14.19
C TYR A 279 22.62 -7.90 -15.22
N HIS A 280 21.73 -8.89 -15.20
CA HIS A 280 20.48 -8.86 -15.95
C HIS A 280 19.30 -9.11 -15.02
N LEU A 281 18.08 -8.89 -15.52
CA LEU A 281 16.86 -9.11 -14.78
C LEU A 281 16.15 -10.38 -15.23
N GLU A 282 15.87 -11.29 -14.30
CA GLU A 282 15.04 -12.46 -14.54
C GLU A 282 13.64 -12.27 -13.98
N GLU A 283 12.62 -12.66 -14.74
CA GLU A 283 11.22 -12.56 -14.35
C GLU A 283 10.83 -13.68 -13.39
N VAL A 284 10.34 -13.30 -12.20
CA VAL A 284 9.71 -14.23 -11.27
C VAL A 284 8.20 -14.24 -11.52
N LYS A 285 7.67 -15.37 -12.01
CA LYS A 285 6.26 -15.53 -12.38
C LYS A 285 5.52 -16.37 -11.35
N ASN A 286 4.21 -16.09 -11.17
CA ASN A 286 3.33 -16.97 -10.43
C ASN A 286 2.92 -18.18 -11.29
N GLN A 287 2.16 -19.12 -10.70
CA GLN A 287 1.65 -20.33 -11.37
C GLN A 287 0.77 -20.05 -12.61
N TYR A 288 0.30 -18.80 -12.79
CA TYR A 288 -0.51 -18.38 -13.94
C TYR A 288 0.30 -17.58 -14.98
N GLY A 289 1.65 -17.58 -14.89
CA GLY A 289 2.53 -16.86 -15.81
C GLY A 289 2.59 -15.35 -15.63
N LYS A 290 1.95 -14.79 -14.60
CA LYS A 290 2.00 -13.36 -14.31
C LYS A 290 3.30 -13.02 -13.60
N VAL A 291 4.04 -12.02 -14.11
CA VAL A 291 5.24 -11.50 -13.48
C VAL A 291 4.88 -10.81 -12.15
N LEU A 292 5.53 -11.25 -11.08
CA LEU A 292 5.38 -10.70 -9.73
C LEU A 292 6.48 -9.70 -9.41
N GLU A 293 7.72 -10.07 -9.70
CA GLU A 293 8.93 -9.30 -9.43
C GLU A 293 10.04 -9.68 -10.41
N TYR A 294 11.16 -8.97 -10.33
CA TYR A 294 12.37 -9.27 -11.09
C TYR A 294 13.52 -9.52 -10.13
N GLN A 295 14.30 -10.55 -10.39
CA GLN A 295 15.55 -10.82 -9.66
C GLN A 295 16.74 -10.27 -10.44
N ILE A 296 17.71 -9.71 -9.72
CA ILE A 296 18.98 -9.26 -10.28
C ILE A 296 19.93 -10.46 -10.25
N VAL A 297 20.36 -10.91 -11.42
CA VAL A 297 21.27 -12.06 -11.59
C VAL A 297 22.59 -11.56 -12.14
N GLU A 298 23.71 -11.99 -11.52
CA GLU A 298 25.06 -11.71 -11.97
C GLU A 298 25.41 -12.67 -13.12
N ASN A 299 25.94 -12.13 -14.21
CA ASN A 299 26.40 -12.90 -15.39
C ASN A 299 27.88 -13.27 -15.27
#